data_b7b103152e334366bee5ba718fd932a7
#
_entry.id   b7b103152e334366bee5ba718fd932a7
#
_cell.length_a   1.000
_cell.length_b   1.000
_cell.length_c   1.000
_cell.angle_alpha   90.00
_cell.angle_beta   90.00
_cell.angle_gamma   90.00
#
_symmetry.space_group_name_H-M   'P 1'
#
loop_
_entity.id
_entity.type
_entity.pdbx_description
1 polymer ?
#
loop_
_entity_poly.entity_id
_entity_poly.type
_entity_poly.pdbx_seq_one_letter_code
_entity_poly.pdbx_strand_id
1 'polypeptide(L)'
;NSLIALVVFGRATGHRLKEIVKPNTAHDELPRDGAELALTRLDHFRHAKGGSPTAAVRAEMQKTMTRHAAVFRDSALLAEGVSKLAEVNRRMQDISVADRSLIWNTDLIETLELDNMMAQSVVTMASAENRKESRGAHAHEDFPERDDANWMKHTAAWFEGWGGN
;
A
#
# COMPACT_ATOMS: atom_id res chain seq x y z
N ASN A 1 1.04 1.34 20.88
CA ASN A 1 0.43 2.46 20.15
C ASN A 1 -0.78 2.03 19.31
N SER A 2 -0.74 0.89 18.61
CA SER A 2 -1.80 0.47 17.70
C SER A 2 -3.17 0.34 18.37
N LEU A 3 -3.25 -0.27 19.55
CA LEU A 3 -4.51 -0.45 20.26
C LEU A 3 -5.13 0.89 20.72
N ILE A 4 -4.31 1.83 21.17
CA ILE A 4 -4.77 3.17 21.55
C ILE A 4 -5.27 3.92 20.30
N ALA A 5 -4.57 3.83 19.19
CA ALA A 5 -4.97 4.45 17.93
C ALA A 5 -6.34 3.92 17.47
N LEU A 6 -6.59 2.62 17.56
CA LEU A 6 -7.89 2.02 17.21
C LEU A 6 -9.03 2.61 18.06
N VAL A 7 -8.84 2.73 19.36
CA VAL A 7 -9.86 3.28 20.26
C VAL A 7 -10.12 4.76 19.98
N VAL A 8 -9.06 5.56 19.88
CA VAL A 8 -9.16 7.03 19.70
C VAL A 8 -9.78 7.36 18.34
N PHE A 9 -9.23 6.80 17.25
CA PHE A 9 -9.71 7.10 15.91
C PHE A 9 -11.03 6.41 15.58
N GLY A 10 -11.27 5.21 16.10
CA GLY A 10 -12.58 4.56 15.98
C GLY A 10 -13.68 5.38 16.62
N ARG A 11 -13.46 5.91 17.83
CA ARG A 11 -14.39 6.82 18.49
C ARG A 11 -14.59 8.12 17.71
N ALA A 12 -13.50 8.76 17.26
CA ALA A 12 -13.58 9.98 16.48
C ALA A 12 -14.36 9.78 15.18
N THR A 13 -14.13 8.66 14.48
CA THR A 13 -14.88 8.25 13.28
C THR A 13 -16.36 8.07 13.59
N GLY A 14 -16.71 7.36 14.69
CA GLY A 14 -18.10 7.17 15.09
C GLY A 14 -18.81 8.50 15.38
N HIS A 15 -18.16 9.44 16.06
CA HIS A 15 -18.72 10.79 16.27
C HIS A 15 -18.92 11.52 14.94
N ARG A 16 -17.93 11.48 14.04
CA ARG A 16 -18.04 12.14 12.75
C ARG A 16 -19.15 11.54 11.87
N LEU A 17 -19.27 10.21 11.83
CA LEU A 17 -20.36 9.55 11.12
C LEU A 17 -21.73 9.95 11.64
N LYS A 18 -21.91 10.05 12.97
CA LYS A 18 -23.17 10.52 13.56
C LYS A 18 -23.55 11.94 13.11
N GLU A 19 -22.56 12.81 12.85
CA GLU A 19 -22.80 14.18 12.39
C GLU A 19 -23.23 14.24 10.92
N ILE A 20 -22.57 13.43 10.06
CA ILE A 20 -22.72 13.54 8.60
C ILE A 20 -23.75 12.56 8.01
N VAL A 21 -23.91 11.39 8.61
CA VAL A 21 -24.84 10.36 8.12
C VAL A 21 -26.22 10.59 8.75
N LYS A 22 -27.22 10.80 7.93
CA LYS A 22 -28.61 10.95 8.37
C LYS A 22 -29.38 9.66 8.04
N PRO A 23 -30.18 9.14 8.99
CA PRO A 23 -31.07 8.01 8.70
C PRO A 23 -31.98 8.30 7.49
N ASN A 24 -32.21 7.28 6.69
CA ASN A 24 -33.08 7.34 5.51
C ASN A 24 -32.62 8.33 4.41
N THR A 25 -31.36 8.76 4.40
CA THR A 25 -30.80 9.48 3.26
C THR A 25 -30.68 8.50 2.09
N ALA A 26 -31.19 8.90 0.93
CA ALA A 26 -31.01 8.12 -0.29
C ALA A 26 -29.51 8.02 -0.64
N HIS A 27 -29.09 6.88 -1.15
CA HIS A 27 -27.76 6.74 -1.71
C HIS A 27 -27.64 7.53 -3.02
N ASP A 28 -26.47 8.09 -3.25
CA ASP A 28 -26.16 8.67 -4.56
C ASP A 28 -26.22 7.59 -5.63
N GLU A 29 -26.61 7.98 -6.85
CA GLU A 29 -26.57 7.06 -7.98
C GLU A 29 -25.12 6.62 -8.25
N LEU A 30 -24.94 5.32 -8.48
CA LEU A 30 -23.63 4.80 -8.88
C LEU A 30 -23.24 5.38 -10.24
N PRO A 31 -21.99 5.82 -10.43
CA PRO A 31 -21.50 6.18 -11.76
C PRO A 31 -21.73 5.02 -12.74
N ARG A 32 -22.06 5.33 -13.99
CA ARG A 32 -22.33 4.29 -15.01
C ARG A 32 -21.15 3.35 -15.24
N ASP A 33 -19.93 3.85 -15.02
CA ASP A 33 -18.63 3.16 -15.14
C ASP A 33 -18.08 2.68 -13.79
N GLY A 34 -18.84 2.80 -12.71
CA GLY A 34 -18.36 2.54 -11.34
C GLY A 34 -17.77 1.15 -11.09
N ALA A 35 -18.17 0.15 -11.86
CA ALA A 35 -17.63 -1.20 -11.79
C ALA A 35 -16.48 -1.45 -12.81
N GLU A 36 -16.32 -0.59 -13.80
CA GLU A 36 -15.47 -0.87 -14.97
C GLU A 36 -13.98 -0.94 -14.59
N LEU A 37 -13.52 -0.05 -13.73
CA LEU A 37 -12.13 -0.09 -13.22
C LEU A 37 -11.85 -1.40 -12.46
N ALA A 38 -12.79 -1.85 -11.63
CA ALA A 38 -12.62 -3.08 -10.86
C ALA A 38 -12.62 -4.31 -11.77
N LEU A 39 -13.51 -4.35 -12.77
CA LEU A 39 -13.58 -5.44 -13.75
C LEU A 39 -12.35 -5.46 -14.66
N THR A 40 -11.91 -4.31 -15.13
CA THR A 40 -10.69 -4.18 -15.94
C THR A 40 -9.47 -4.67 -15.17
N ARG A 41 -9.34 -4.29 -13.90
CA ARG A 41 -8.26 -4.76 -13.04
C ARG A 41 -8.31 -6.28 -12.83
N LEU A 42 -9.48 -6.84 -12.57
CA LEU A 42 -9.69 -8.28 -12.42
C LEU A 42 -9.28 -9.03 -13.69
N ASP A 43 -9.77 -8.59 -14.85
CA ASP A 43 -9.49 -9.22 -16.13
C ASP A 43 -8.01 -9.08 -16.55
N HIS A 44 -7.39 -7.95 -16.25
CA HIS A 44 -5.96 -7.76 -16.48
C HIS A 44 -5.14 -8.85 -15.79
N PHE A 45 -5.35 -9.07 -14.49
CA PHE A 45 -4.61 -10.11 -13.77
C PHE A 45 -5.03 -11.51 -14.16
N ARG A 46 -6.33 -11.77 -14.31
CA ARG A 46 -6.82 -13.08 -14.73
C ARG A 46 -6.22 -13.56 -16.04
N HIS A 47 -5.91 -12.63 -16.95
CA HIS A 47 -5.34 -12.96 -18.26
C HIS A 47 -3.84 -12.65 -18.38
N ALA A 48 -3.19 -12.32 -17.27
CA ALA A 48 -1.76 -12.04 -17.23
C ALA A 48 -0.93 -13.27 -17.65
N LYS A 49 -0.01 -13.05 -18.60
CA LYS A 49 0.82 -14.09 -19.25
C LYS A 49 2.31 -13.78 -19.17
N GLY A 50 2.72 -13.00 -18.19
CA GLY A 50 4.12 -12.63 -18.02
C GLY A 50 5.02 -13.79 -17.59
N GLY A 51 6.27 -13.49 -17.33
CA GLY A 51 7.29 -14.44 -16.88
C GLY A 51 7.49 -14.46 -15.34
N SER A 52 6.83 -13.58 -14.61
CA SER A 52 7.04 -13.40 -13.16
C SER A 52 5.90 -14.03 -12.33
N PRO A 53 6.12 -15.19 -11.70
CA PRO A 53 5.11 -15.80 -10.82
C PRO A 53 4.79 -14.91 -9.61
N THR A 54 3.52 -14.82 -9.23
CA THR A 54 3.03 -14.04 -8.07
C THR A 54 3.82 -14.31 -6.80
N ALA A 55 4.03 -15.58 -6.46
CA ALA A 55 4.75 -15.97 -5.25
C ALA A 55 6.21 -15.45 -5.23
N ALA A 56 6.89 -15.42 -6.37
CA ALA A 56 8.27 -14.92 -6.47
C ALA A 56 8.33 -13.40 -6.24
N VAL A 57 7.42 -12.64 -6.87
CA VAL A 57 7.35 -11.19 -6.70
C VAL A 57 6.96 -10.83 -5.25
N ARG A 58 6.01 -11.56 -4.66
CA ARG A 58 5.61 -11.41 -3.26
C ARG A 58 6.79 -11.64 -2.32
N ALA A 59 7.54 -12.71 -2.50
CA ALA A 59 8.69 -13.03 -1.66
C ALA A 59 9.78 -11.94 -1.73
N GLU A 60 10.05 -11.39 -2.91
CA GLU A 60 11.01 -10.30 -3.07
C GLU A 60 10.53 -9.01 -2.41
N MET A 61 9.25 -8.64 -2.58
CA MET A 61 8.66 -7.49 -1.90
C MET A 61 8.81 -7.63 -0.38
N GLN A 62 8.41 -8.78 0.20
CA GLN A 62 8.51 -9.04 1.63
C GLN A 62 9.95 -8.97 2.13
N LYS A 63 10.89 -9.59 1.41
CA LYS A 63 12.32 -9.55 1.74
C LYS A 63 12.86 -8.12 1.70
N THR A 64 12.48 -7.35 0.69
CA THR A 64 12.90 -5.95 0.55
C THR A 64 12.35 -5.10 1.70
N MET A 65 11.08 -5.23 2.03
CA MET A 65 10.47 -4.51 3.15
C MET A 65 11.09 -4.88 4.49
N THR A 66 11.30 -6.19 4.74
CA THR A 66 11.91 -6.68 5.98
C THR A 66 13.35 -6.18 6.15
N ARG A 67 14.12 -6.09 5.06
CA ARG A 67 15.53 -5.67 5.13
C ARG A 67 15.66 -4.15 5.23
N HIS A 68 14.89 -3.38 4.47
CA HIS A 68 15.16 -1.96 4.26
C HIS A 68 14.20 -1.03 5.02
N ALA A 69 13.01 -1.50 5.42
CA ALA A 69 12.04 -0.74 6.21
C ALA A 69 11.66 -1.47 7.51
N ALA A 70 12.61 -2.16 8.13
CA ALA A 70 12.44 -2.85 9.41
C ALA A 70 12.25 -1.87 10.58
N VAL A 71 12.43 -2.34 11.81
CA VAL A 71 12.25 -1.54 13.03
C VAL A 71 13.27 -0.41 13.12
N PHE A 72 14.54 -0.71 12.88
CA PHE A 72 15.63 0.27 12.86
C PHE A 72 16.00 0.57 11.40
N ARG A 73 16.10 1.86 11.08
CA ARG A 73 16.22 2.36 9.72
C ARG A 73 17.36 3.38 9.65
N ASP A 74 18.10 3.37 8.57
CA ASP A 74 19.08 4.40 8.25
C ASP A 74 18.86 4.92 6.83
N SER A 75 19.46 6.06 6.50
CA SER A 75 19.28 6.72 5.21
C SER A 75 19.75 5.86 4.03
N ALA A 76 20.85 5.11 4.20
CA ALA A 76 21.41 4.29 3.13
C ALA A 76 20.52 3.09 2.83
N LEU A 77 20.06 2.37 3.87
CA LEU A 77 19.13 1.25 3.73
C LEU A 77 17.81 1.67 3.12
N LEU A 78 17.24 2.80 3.55
CA LEU A 78 15.97 3.29 3.01
C LEU A 78 16.09 3.69 1.53
N ALA A 79 17.18 4.38 1.13
CA ALA A 79 17.41 4.76 -0.26
C ALA A 79 17.63 3.53 -1.16
N GLU A 80 18.38 2.52 -0.69
CA GLU A 80 18.51 1.23 -1.38
C GLU A 80 17.15 0.53 -1.49
N GLY A 81 16.37 0.57 -0.41
CA GLY A 81 15.03 -0.01 -0.35
C GLY A 81 14.06 0.60 -1.37
N VAL A 82 14.06 1.93 -1.52
CA VAL A 82 13.26 2.63 -2.54
C VAL A 82 13.62 2.11 -3.93
N SER A 83 14.91 2.04 -4.25
CA SER A 83 15.39 1.58 -5.55
C SER A 83 15.00 0.13 -5.83
N LYS A 84 15.24 -0.76 -4.86
CA LYS A 84 14.90 -2.19 -4.98
C LYS A 84 13.40 -2.43 -5.09
N LEU A 85 12.61 -1.73 -4.28
CA LEU A 85 11.16 -1.89 -4.34
C LEU A 85 10.58 -1.39 -5.65
N ALA A 86 11.16 -0.33 -6.25
CA ALA A 86 10.80 0.11 -7.58
C ALA A 86 11.07 -0.96 -8.66
N GLU A 87 12.18 -1.72 -8.53
CA GLU A 87 12.47 -2.86 -9.41
C GLU A 87 11.44 -3.99 -9.25
N VAL A 88 11.12 -4.34 -8.01
CA VAL A 88 10.11 -5.37 -7.71
C VAL A 88 8.74 -4.93 -8.23
N ASN A 89 8.37 -3.66 -8.04
CA ASN A 89 7.10 -3.11 -8.53
C ASN A 89 6.99 -3.19 -10.06
N ARG A 90 8.06 -2.93 -10.81
CA ARG A 90 8.06 -3.09 -12.27
C ARG A 90 7.73 -4.51 -12.72
N ARG A 91 8.07 -5.53 -11.92
CA ARG A 91 7.73 -6.92 -12.22
C ARG A 91 6.24 -7.22 -12.13
N MET A 92 5.44 -6.35 -11.49
CA MET A 92 3.97 -6.46 -11.54
C MET A 92 3.42 -6.33 -12.96
N GLN A 93 4.13 -5.64 -13.86
CA GLN A 93 3.76 -5.54 -15.28
C GLN A 93 4.02 -6.84 -16.06
N ASP A 94 4.89 -7.70 -15.54
CA ASP A 94 5.25 -9.00 -16.12
C ASP A 94 4.70 -10.17 -15.29
N ILE A 95 3.67 -9.95 -14.50
CA ILE A 95 3.07 -10.97 -13.65
C ILE A 95 2.44 -12.10 -14.47
N SER A 96 2.49 -13.33 -13.97
CA SER A 96 1.82 -14.48 -14.57
C SER A 96 0.84 -15.12 -13.60
N VAL A 97 -0.38 -15.37 -14.09
CA VAL A 97 -1.44 -16.13 -13.41
C VAL A 97 -1.76 -17.37 -14.22
N ALA A 98 -1.60 -18.53 -13.63
CA ALA A 98 -1.78 -19.81 -14.30
C ALA A 98 -3.26 -20.24 -14.32
N ASP A 99 -3.94 -20.13 -13.18
CA ASP A 99 -5.35 -20.46 -13.07
C ASP A 99 -6.22 -19.28 -13.50
N ARG A 100 -7.08 -19.50 -14.49
CA ARG A 100 -8.00 -18.51 -15.06
C ARG A 100 -9.46 -18.75 -14.74
N SER A 101 -9.73 -19.75 -13.90
CA SER A 101 -11.08 -20.02 -13.42
C SER A 101 -11.60 -18.87 -12.55
N LEU A 102 -12.90 -18.86 -12.28
CA LEU A 102 -13.53 -17.93 -11.32
C LEU A 102 -14.02 -18.67 -10.08
N ILE A 103 -13.68 -19.94 -9.92
CA ILE A 103 -14.11 -20.78 -8.81
C ILE A 103 -12.89 -21.17 -7.99
N TRP A 104 -12.83 -20.71 -6.74
CA TRP A 104 -11.73 -21.00 -5.80
C TRP A 104 -10.32 -20.70 -6.35
N ASN A 105 -10.19 -19.66 -7.17
CA ASN A 105 -8.94 -19.28 -7.78
C ASN A 105 -8.05 -18.49 -6.81
N THR A 106 -7.27 -19.22 -6.03
CA THR A 106 -6.33 -18.61 -5.07
C THR A 106 -5.17 -17.90 -5.77
N ASP A 107 -4.74 -18.35 -6.95
CA ASP A 107 -3.67 -17.71 -7.72
C ASP A 107 -4.05 -16.28 -8.12
N LEU A 108 -5.28 -16.08 -8.62
CA LEU A 108 -5.81 -14.76 -8.94
C LEU A 108 -6.00 -13.89 -7.69
N ILE A 109 -6.57 -14.46 -6.62
CA ILE A 109 -6.79 -13.72 -5.36
C ILE A 109 -5.45 -13.25 -4.79
N GLU A 110 -4.45 -14.12 -4.71
CA GLU A 110 -3.13 -13.75 -4.22
C GLU A 110 -2.43 -12.69 -5.08
N THR A 111 -2.69 -12.69 -6.38
CA THR A 111 -2.16 -11.66 -7.29
C THR A 111 -2.81 -10.31 -7.04
N LEU A 112 -4.14 -10.26 -6.85
CA LEU A 112 -4.88 -9.04 -6.49
C LEU A 112 -4.44 -8.49 -5.12
N GLU A 113 -4.20 -9.38 -4.15
CA GLU A 113 -3.66 -9.01 -2.85
C GLU A 113 -2.23 -8.47 -2.96
N LEU A 114 -1.39 -9.10 -3.78
CA LEU A 114 -0.02 -8.64 -4.01
C LEU A 114 0.00 -7.23 -4.60
N ASP A 115 -0.87 -6.93 -5.53
CA ASP A 115 -1.02 -5.59 -6.10
C ASP A 115 -1.36 -4.55 -5.02
N ASN A 116 -2.33 -4.85 -4.15
CA ASN A 116 -2.67 -3.99 -3.02
C ASN A 116 -1.49 -3.82 -2.03
N MET A 117 -0.78 -4.91 -1.72
CA MET A 117 0.39 -4.87 -0.84
C MET A 117 1.55 -4.10 -1.45
N MET A 118 1.75 -4.20 -2.76
CA MET A 118 2.80 -3.47 -3.48
C MET A 118 2.59 -1.96 -3.36
N ALA A 119 1.38 -1.48 -3.59
CA ALA A 119 1.03 -0.06 -3.41
C ALA A 119 1.36 0.42 -1.99
N GLN A 120 0.94 -0.33 -0.96
CA GLN A 120 1.24 0.00 0.44
C GLN A 120 2.75 -0.03 0.73
N SER A 121 3.47 -0.99 0.17
CA SER A 121 4.91 -1.13 0.37
C SER A 121 5.68 0.04 -0.23
N VAL A 122 5.36 0.43 -1.46
CA VAL A 122 5.99 1.57 -2.15
C VAL A 122 5.76 2.87 -1.39
N VAL A 123 4.51 3.14 -0.99
CA VAL A 123 4.15 4.34 -0.22
C VAL A 123 4.86 4.36 1.14
N THR A 124 4.91 3.21 1.83
CA THR A 124 5.57 3.10 3.14
C THR A 124 7.07 3.34 3.02
N MET A 125 7.73 2.74 2.05
CA MET A 125 9.17 2.88 1.82
C MET A 125 9.55 4.32 1.50
N ALA A 126 8.85 4.94 0.53
CA ALA A 126 9.07 6.32 0.13
C ALA A 126 8.80 7.31 1.27
N SER A 127 7.74 7.09 2.04
CA SER A 127 7.41 7.93 3.20
C SER A 127 8.45 7.81 4.32
N ALA A 128 8.96 6.60 4.55
CA ALA A 128 10.00 6.37 5.54
C ALA A 128 11.34 7.00 5.13
N GLU A 129 11.70 6.88 3.85
CA GLU A 129 12.93 7.51 3.31
C GLU A 129 12.86 9.04 3.41
N ASN A 130 11.70 9.62 3.11
CA ASN A 130 11.52 11.08 3.15
C ASN A 130 11.59 11.66 4.57
N ARG A 131 11.18 10.93 5.62
CA ARG A 131 11.07 11.47 6.98
C ARG A 131 12.38 11.39 7.76
N LYS A 132 13.03 12.52 7.96
CA LYS A 132 14.34 12.64 8.62
C LYS A 132 14.22 13.00 10.11
N GLU A 133 13.51 12.16 10.86
CA GLU A 133 13.36 12.20 12.33
C GLU A 133 12.98 10.82 12.84
N SER A 134 13.00 10.62 14.16
CA SER A 134 12.38 9.46 14.80
C SER A 134 11.09 9.87 15.48
N ARG A 135 9.95 9.18 15.14
CA ARG A 135 8.63 9.49 15.70
C ARG A 135 7.72 8.26 15.67
N GLY A 136 7.16 7.91 16.80
CA GLY A 136 6.26 6.76 16.94
C GLY A 136 6.98 5.45 16.60
N ALA A 137 6.50 4.73 15.60
CA ALA A 137 7.12 3.49 15.13
C ALA A 137 8.26 3.71 14.11
N HIS A 138 8.46 4.95 13.64
CA HIS A 138 9.57 5.29 12.75
C HIS A 138 10.82 5.59 13.58
N ALA A 139 11.72 4.62 13.68
CA ALA A 139 13.01 4.76 14.34
C ALA A 139 14.12 4.89 13.28
N HIS A 140 14.73 6.06 13.18
CA HIS A 140 15.75 6.38 12.20
C HIS A 140 17.09 6.58 12.91
N GLU A 141 18.07 5.70 12.64
CA GLU A 141 19.35 5.72 13.35
C GLU A 141 20.17 6.98 13.10
N ASP A 142 20.13 7.54 11.87
CA ASP A 142 20.80 8.80 11.55
C ASP A 142 20.07 10.03 12.11
N PHE A 143 18.80 9.91 12.46
CA PHE A 143 17.96 10.97 13.02
C PHE A 143 17.21 10.48 14.23
N PRO A 144 17.90 10.17 15.35
CA PRO A 144 17.29 9.48 16.50
C PRO A 144 16.27 10.34 17.25
N GLU A 145 16.34 11.67 17.14
CA GLU A 145 15.48 12.59 17.86
C GLU A 145 14.23 12.96 17.07
N ARG A 146 13.18 13.31 17.83
CA ARG A 146 11.95 13.89 17.27
C ARG A 146 12.21 15.35 16.91
N ASP A 147 11.83 15.76 15.73
CA ASP A 147 11.99 17.14 15.25
C ASP A 147 10.64 17.81 15.03
N ASP A 148 10.12 18.47 16.06
CA ASP A 148 8.84 19.16 15.99
C ASP A 148 8.90 20.45 15.18
N ALA A 149 10.08 21.06 15.01
CA ALA A 149 10.23 22.28 14.23
C ALA A 149 9.98 22.05 12.73
N ASN A 150 10.52 20.95 12.20
CA ASN A 150 10.43 20.64 10.78
C ASN A 150 9.37 19.57 10.45
N TRP A 151 9.08 18.64 11.38
CA TRP A 151 8.30 17.44 11.11
C TRP A 151 7.02 17.28 11.93
N MET A 152 6.55 18.30 12.68
CA MET A 152 5.22 18.25 13.29
C MET A 152 4.11 18.40 12.24
N LYS A 153 4.10 17.47 11.29
CA LYS A 153 3.17 17.40 10.16
C LYS A 153 3.01 15.96 9.68
N HIS A 154 1.90 15.67 9.04
CA HIS A 154 1.71 14.38 8.38
C HIS A 154 2.55 14.29 7.09
N THR A 155 3.04 13.09 6.79
CA THR A 155 3.53 12.75 5.47
C THR A 155 2.33 12.25 4.65
N ALA A 156 1.99 12.94 3.58
CA ALA A 156 0.99 12.50 2.63
C ALA A 156 1.69 11.94 1.39
N ALA A 157 1.22 10.82 0.89
CA ALA A 157 1.75 10.18 -0.31
C ALA A 157 0.61 9.74 -1.22
N TRP A 158 0.81 9.87 -2.51
CA TRP A 158 -0.11 9.42 -3.55
C TRP A 158 0.56 8.34 -4.37
N PHE A 159 -0.13 7.26 -4.62
CA PHE A 159 0.32 6.19 -5.49
C PHE A 159 -0.38 6.34 -6.85
N GLU A 160 0.38 6.72 -7.86
CA GLU A 160 -0.09 6.84 -9.24
C GLU A 160 0.00 5.46 -9.92
N GLY A 161 -0.77 4.50 -9.41
CA GLY A 161 -0.91 3.17 -9.99
C GLY A 161 -2.22 3.04 -10.78
N TRP A 162 -2.32 2.04 -11.67
CA TRP A 162 -3.53 1.66 -12.40
C TRP A 162 -4.27 2.83 -13.07
N GLY A 163 -3.76 3.28 -14.21
CA GLY A 163 -4.42 4.23 -15.11
C GLY A 163 -4.11 5.70 -14.86
N GLY A 164 -3.18 6.01 -14.01
CA GLY A 164 -2.56 7.35 -13.98
C GLY A 164 -1.65 7.53 -15.19
N ASN A 165 -2.01 8.43 -16.12
CA ASN A 165 -1.08 8.99 -17.09
C ASN A 165 -0.11 9.91 -16.40
#